data_b2f2d5253cab2a9f743d9054f52f8285
#
_entry.id   b2f2d5253cab2a9f743d9054f52f8285
#
_cell.length_a   1.000
_cell.length_b   1.000
_cell.length_c   1.000
_cell.angle_alpha   90.00
_cell.angle_beta   90.00
_cell.angle_gamma   90.00
#
_symmetry.space_group_name_H-M   'P 1'
#
loop_
_entity.id
_entity.type
_entity.pdbx_description
1 polymer ?
#
loop_
_entity_poly.entity_id
_entity_poly.type
_entity_poly.pdbx_seq_one_letter_code
_entity_poly.pdbx_strand_id
1 'polypeptide(L)'
;MQQINMADSTRNETAVEEEMRPRAANEALRKLWTTQTLGIAIGCLLLMNFFMNLTVYTQNVYEPYATSHFDGHSLLTTGSIIAGIVRIVSYPLLAKLANHFGRPQGFAGAAVSMAIGNAMYASCRNVDTFLAGTIFDAFGDSWWNIVQQIFVADITSLVNRGILFTLPESLSAIPTLYGGTYLGEHILTTSSWRWGYGMWAIVLPVTAIPTIGIMIWMNRRAKHVGLSNEKVSFMHGASSGPIGKVKHIATQLDLIGALLLIGGLAMTLLPMTIAGRNNTDRWSRPSSIVLIIIGVLTFVAFLVWDGKFASNPIIPYRTIRERNVIIACASVITIAMSDSIYRPFLSSFLQVAGHYSPGAATRVDNAQRVAYNIGALVCGVTLKFVKNTKPTIMLGVVLIILASGLPIYLTNISGTHIASEPAFITSKSLLGVGRGFAQVSLQVSLQAVMEYEQVAIATAVYLSSVGLGSNLGVTISGAIWNSLLPRKLVAFFGEEDGRKIFGSIVVAREYEVGSAERNAIDECYRQTQQTLAIGSVCVSGVLLVLVYLVRNVKLDAEDEKRAAQADEELAWAIKQKEAKEDAPIELEEGRR
;
A
#
# COMPACT_ATOMS: atom_id res chain seq x y z
N MET A 1 21.18 47.59 18.36
CA MET A 1 19.97 46.80 18.70
C MET A 1 18.84 46.89 17.65
N GLN A 2 18.60 48.05 17.01
CA GLN A 2 17.55 48.16 15.96
C GLN A 2 17.86 47.40 14.65
N GLN A 3 19.11 47.27 14.25
CA GLN A 3 19.49 46.54 13.03
C GLN A 3 19.41 45.04 13.15
N ILE A 4 19.55 44.46 14.33
CA ILE A 4 19.39 43.01 14.60
C ILE A 4 17.89 42.61 14.56
N ASN A 5 17.01 43.48 15.07
CA ASN A 5 15.57 43.24 14.97
C ASN A 5 15.01 43.36 13.56
N MET A 6 15.57 44.20 12.70
CA MET A 6 15.14 44.27 11.30
C MET A 6 15.58 43.05 10.48
N ALA A 7 16.77 42.52 10.72
CA ALA A 7 17.26 41.33 10.01
C ALA A 7 16.51 40.06 10.42
N ASP A 8 16.07 39.96 11.70
CA ASP A 8 15.24 38.82 12.16
C ASP A 8 13.78 38.97 11.71
N SER A 9 13.23 40.19 11.62
CA SER A 9 11.90 40.39 11.05
C SER A 9 11.83 40.09 9.57
N THR A 10 12.80 40.55 8.76
CA THR A 10 12.90 40.24 7.33
C THR A 10 13.16 38.75 7.08
N ARG A 11 13.92 38.08 7.93
CA ARG A 11 14.18 36.64 7.83
C ARG A 11 12.93 35.80 8.21
N ASN A 12 12.16 36.25 9.20
CA ASN A 12 10.87 35.68 9.53
C ASN A 12 9.82 35.96 8.45
N GLU A 13 9.79 37.16 7.87
CA GLU A 13 8.86 37.52 6.79
C GLU A 13 9.15 36.74 5.52
N THR A 14 10.43 36.56 5.12
CA THR A 14 10.80 35.73 3.97
C THR A 14 10.50 34.23 4.19
N ALA A 15 10.70 33.71 5.40
CA ALA A 15 10.36 32.34 5.74
C ALA A 15 8.83 32.11 5.72
N VAL A 16 8.06 33.07 6.22
CA VAL A 16 6.59 33.06 6.16
C VAL A 16 6.09 33.24 4.72
N GLU A 17 6.78 34.03 3.89
CA GLU A 17 6.49 34.23 2.47
C GLU A 17 6.75 32.96 1.64
N GLU A 18 7.80 32.20 1.96
CA GLU A 18 8.14 30.92 1.33
C GLU A 18 7.15 29.80 1.72
N GLU A 19 6.62 29.84 2.93
CA GLU A 19 5.68 28.85 3.47
C GLU A 19 4.21 29.09 3.02
N MET A 20 3.82 30.33 2.73
CA MET A 20 2.43 30.69 2.36
C MET A 20 2.10 30.53 0.87
N ARG A 21 3.07 30.70 -0.04
CA ARG A 21 2.86 30.59 -1.49
C ARG A 21 2.28 29.24 -1.98
N PRO A 22 2.62 28.07 -1.40
CA PRO A 22 2.14 26.80 -1.91
C PRO A 22 0.64 26.55 -1.69
N ARG A 23 0.06 27.03 -0.58
CA ARG A 23 -1.34 26.77 -0.22
C ARG A 23 -2.31 27.52 -1.11
N ALA A 24 -2.11 28.82 -1.25
CA ALA A 24 -2.94 29.68 -2.10
C ALA A 24 -2.90 29.24 -3.57
N ALA A 25 -1.71 28.86 -4.07
CA ALA A 25 -1.54 28.34 -5.43
C ALA A 25 -2.30 27.02 -5.65
N ASN A 26 -2.33 26.13 -4.66
CA ASN A 26 -3.03 24.85 -4.77
C ASN A 26 -4.55 25.01 -4.68
N GLU A 27 -5.06 25.92 -3.86
CA GLU A 27 -6.48 26.22 -3.82
C GLU A 27 -6.96 26.87 -5.12
N ALA A 28 -6.16 27.77 -5.68
CA ALA A 28 -6.40 28.32 -7.01
C ALA A 28 -6.36 27.25 -8.11
N LEU A 29 -5.42 26.32 -8.05
CA LEU A 29 -5.38 25.14 -8.93
C LEU A 29 -6.64 24.28 -8.79
N ARG A 30 -7.12 24.06 -7.58
CA ARG A 30 -8.37 23.34 -7.31
C ARG A 30 -9.58 24.03 -7.93
N LYS A 31 -9.66 25.35 -7.85
CA LYS A 31 -10.74 26.15 -8.48
C LYS A 31 -10.73 26.09 -10.03
N LEU A 32 -9.59 25.76 -10.65
CA LEU A 32 -9.49 25.53 -12.10
C LEU A 32 -10.12 24.22 -12.57
N TRP A 33 -10.25 23.23 -11.67
CA TRP A 33 -10.89 21.97 -11.99
C TRP A 33 -12.42 22.14 -12.03
N THR A 34 -12.98 22.20 -13.24
CA THR A 34 -14.43 22.16 -13.43
C THR A 34 -14.96 20.75 -13.21
N THR A 35 -16.25 20.61 -12.94
CA THR A 35 -16.89 19.30 -12.77
C THR A 35 -16.65 18.38 -13.97
N GLN A 36 -16.61 18.95 -15.20
CA GLN A 36 -16.35 18.18 -16.42
C GLN A 36 -14.91 17.68 -16.50
N THR A 37 -13.93 18.56 -16.26
CA THR A 37 -12.49 18.17 -16.29
C THR A 37 -12.16 17.17 -15.19
N LEU A 38 -12.75 17.34 -14.02
CA LEU A 38 -12.64 16.40 -12.91
C LEU A 38 -13.24 15.03 -13.28
N GLY A 39 -14.43 15.03 -13.90
CA GLY A 39 -15.06 13.79 -14.36
C GLY A 39 -14.21 13.05 -15.40
N ILE A 40 -13.59 13.77 -16.35
CA ILE A 40 -12.67 13.18 -17.34
C ILE A 40 -11.43 12.59 -16.64
N ALA A 41 -10.83 13.32 -15.71
CA ALA A 41 -9.65 12.83 -14.98
C ALA A 41 -9.94 11.56 -14.18
N ILE A 42 -11.07 11.52 -13.46
CA ILE A 42 -11.52 10.34 -12.72
C ILE A 42 -11.84 9.19 -13.68
N GLY A 43 -12.44 9.45 -14.83
CA GLY A 43 -12.67 8.45 -15.88
C GLY A 43 -11.38 7.85 -16.42
N CYS A 44 -10.34 8.68 -16.65
CA CYS A 44 -9.02 8.21 -17.05
C CYS A 44 -8.34 7.36 -15.96
N LEU A 45 -8.46 7.76 -14.70
CA LEU A 45 -7.96 6.98 -13.57
C LEU A 45 -8.70 5.64 -13.44
N LEU A 46 -10.03 5.63 -13.62
CA LEU A 46 -10.84 4.41 -13.60
C LEU A 46 -10.41 3.46 -14.71
N LEU A 47 -10.19 3.97 -15.93
CA LEU A 47 -9.70 3.17 -17.06
C LEU A 47 -8.36 2.50 -16.74
N MET A 48 -7.41 3.25 -16.21
CA MET A 48 -6.10 2.70 -15.85
C MET A 48 -6.20 1.69 -14.69
N ASN A 49 -6.96 2.01 -13.63
CA ASN A 49 -7.19 1.07 -12.52
C ASN A 49 -7.87 -0.22 -13.00
N PHE A 50 -8.78 -0.12 -13.97
CA PHE A 50 -9.39 -1.30 -14.60
C PHE A 50 -8.34 -2.22 -15.22
N PHE A 51 -7.42 -1.68 -16.02
CA PHE A 51 -6.37 -2.49 -16.64
C PHE A 51 -5.31 -2.96 -15.65
N MET A 52 -4.97 -2.17 -14.63
CA MET A 52 -4.07 -2.60 -13.54
C MET A 52 -4.66 -3.77 -12.76
N ASN A 53 -5.93 -3.68 -12.35
CA ASN A 53 -6.61 -4.78 -11.67
C ASN A 53 -6.75 -6.02 -12.56
N LEU A 54 -7.05 -5.83 -13.86
CA LEU A 54 -7.11 -6.92 -14.82
C LEU A 54 -5.74 -7.62 -14.95
N THR A 55 -4.64 -6.86 -14.96
CA THR A 55 -3.28 -7.38 -14.93
C THR A 55 -3.04 -8.26 -13.70
N VAL A 56 -3.35 -7.76 -12.50
CA VAL A 56 -3.16 -8.50 -11.24
C VAL A 56 -3.91 -9.83 -11.26
N TYR A 57 -5.18 -9.83 -11.68
CA TYR A 57 -5.98 -11.06 -11.67
C TYR A 57 -5.59 -12.04 -12.77
N THR A 58 -5.11 -11.59 -13.93
CA THR A 58 -4.55 -12.49 -14.96
C THR A 58 -3.20 -13.05 -14.52
N GLN A 59 -2.33 -12.24 -13.93
CA GLN A 59 -1.03 -12.67 -13.43
C GLN A 59 -1.15 -13.74 -12.33
N ASN A 60 -2.13 -13.64 -11.45
CA ASN A 60 -2.41 -14.68 -10.44
C ASN A 60 -2.68 -16.05 -11.07
N VAL A 61 -3.19 -16.10 -12.31
CA VAL A 61 -3.39 -17.36 -13.07
C VAL A 61 -2.09 -17.86 -13.66
N TYR A 62 -1.20 -16.96 -14.13
CA TYR A 62 0.07 -17.36 -14.79
C TYR A 62 1.18 -17.70 -13.81
N GLU A 63 1.19 -17.08 -12.65
CA GLU A 63 2.30 -17.13 -11.68
C GLU A 63 2.69 -18.56 -11.26
N PRO A 64 1.74 -19.48 -10.98
CA PRO A 64 2.08 -20.88 -10.71
C PRO A 64 2.76 -21.59 -11.88
N TYR A 65 2.36 -21.29 -13.11
CA TYR A 65 2.95 -21.89 -14.33
C TYR A 65 4.36 -21.35 -14.59
N ALA A 66 4.53 -20.03 -14.44
CA ALA A 66 5.83 -19.39 -14.60
C ALA A 66 6.85 -19.91 -13.59
N THR A 67 6.47 -20.01 -12.32
CA THR A 67 7.36 -20.48 -11.24
C THR A 67 7.64 -21.98 -11.31
N SER A 68 6.67 -22.80 -11.71
CA SER A 68 6.86 -24.24 -11.91
C SER A 68 7.82 -24.53 -13.07
N HIS A 69 7.85 -23.66 -14.09
CA HIS A 69 8.79 -23.79 -15.21
C HIS A 69 10.27 -23.70 -14.79
N PHE A 70 10.56 -23.09 -13.65
CA PHE A 70 11.90 -22.91 -13.11
C PHE A 70 12.18 -23.79 -11.87
N ASP A 71 11.39 -24.86 -11.63
CA ASP A 71 11.43 -25.67 -10.40
C ASP A 71 11.35 -24.84 -9.11
N GLY A 72 10.80 -23.63 -9.23
CA GLY A 72 10.83 -22.59 -8.22
C GLY A 72 9.49 -22.32 -7.54
N HIS A 73 8.56 -23.29 -7.47
CA HIS A 73 7.25 -23.10 -6.82
C HIS A 73 7.35 -22.50 -5.40
N SER A 74 8.49 -22.73 -4.80
CA SER A 74 8.86 -22.18 -3.53
C SER A 74 9.14 -20.68 -3.52
N LEU A 75 9.39 -20.10 -4.63
CA LEU A 75 9.82 -18.71 -4.75
C LEU A 75 8.64 -17.74 -4.85
N LEU A 76 7.41 -18.24 -5.01
CA LEU A 76 6.18 -17.45 -4.94
C LEU A 76 6.11 -16.60 -3.67
N THR A 77 6.34 -17.25 -2.52
CA THR A 77 6.33 -16.55 -1.22
C THR A 77 7.46 -15.55 -1.10
N THR A 78 8.65 -15.91 -1.61
CA THR A 78 9.82 -15.01 -1.62
C THR A 78 9.55 -13.79 -2.50
N GLY A 79 8.98 -13.96 -3.69
CA GLY A 79 8.56 -12.87 -4.59
C GLY A 79 7.56 -11.93 -3.92
N SER A 80 6.56 -12.48 -3.25
CA SER A 80 5.55 -11.69 -2.53
C SER A 80 6.15 -10.83 -1.42
N ILE A 81 7.13 -11.36 -0.66
CA ILE A 81 7.84 -10.60 0.39
C ILE A 81 8.72 -9.51 -0.22
N ILE A 82 9.46 -9.83 -1.30
CA ILE A 82 10.26 -8.83 -2.02
C ILE A 82 9.36 -7.69 -2.51
N ALA A 83 8.27 -8.00 -3.18
CA ALA A 83 7.28 -7.00 -3.61
C ALA A 83 6.77 -6.15 -2.44
N GLY A 84 6.47 -6.78 -1.31
CA GLY A 84 6.02 -6.09 -0.09
C GLY A 84 7.07 -5.14 0.48
N ILE A 85 8.34 -5.55 0.55
CA ILE A 85 9.44 -4.69 1.02
C ILE A 85 9.64 -3.51 0.06
N VAL A 86 9.62 -3.77 -1.26
CA VAL A 86 9.71 -2.72 -2.28
C VAL A 86 8.60 -1.71 -2.10
N ARG A 87 7.35 -2.13 -1.93
CA ARG A 87 6.20 -1.23 -1.70
C ARG A 87 6.39 -0.37 -0.45
N ILE A 88 6.80 -0.95 0.68
CA ILE A 88 7.01 -0.24 1.95
C ILE A 88 8.00 0.92 1.77
N VAL A 89 9.13 0.66 1.12
CA VAL A 89 10.20 1.64 0.96
C VAL A 89 9.87 2.65 -0.15
N SER A 90 9.22 2.19 -1.21
CA SER A 90 8.90 3.03 -2.37
C SER A 90 7.92 4.14 -2.06
N TYR A 91 6.89 3.91 -1.24
CA TYR A 91 5.87 4.92 -0.98
C TYR A 91 6.43 6.27 -0.48
N PRO A 92 7.26 6.34 0.56
CA PRO A 92 7.82 7.60 1.02
C PRO A 92 8.77 8.25 0.01
N LEU A 93 9.60 7.45 -0.68
CA LEU A 93 10.51 7.94 -1.71
C LEU A 93 9.74 8.57 -2.88
N LEU A 94 8.70 7.87 -3.34
CA LEU A 94 7.89 8.29 -4.47
C LEU A 94 7.00 9.48 -4.15
N ALA A 95 6.54 9.63 -2.90
CA ALA A 95 5.85 10.84 -2.44
C ALA A 95 6.74 12.07 -2.53
N LYS A 96 8.02 11.96 -2.12
CA LYS A 96 9.00 13.03 -2.29
C LYS A 96 9.22 13.36 -3.77
N LEU A 97 9.42 12.35 -4.62
CA LEU A 97 9.58 12.52 -6.06
C LEU A 97 8.36 13.19 -6.71
N ALA A 98 7.15 12.75 -6.34
CA ALA A 98 5.91 13.32 -6.87
C ALA A 98 5.72 14.81 -6.51
N ASN A 99 6.21 15.24 -5.35
CA ASN A 99 6.17 16.64 -4.95
C ASN A 99 7.16 17.48 -5.75
N HIS A 100 8.32 16.94 -6.14
CA HIS A 100 9.35 17.66 -6.90
C HIS A 100 9.09 17.65 -8.41
N PHE A 101 8.87 16.48 -9.02
CA PHE A 101 8.72 16.35 -10.46
C PHE A 101 7.31 16.70 -10.97
N GLY A 102 6.31 16.51 -10.11
CA GLY A 102 4.91 16.75 -10.45
C GLY A 102 4.17 15.49 -10.86
N ARG A 103 2.85 15.60 -10.92
CA ARG A 103 1.95 14.47 -11.08
C ARG A 103 2.05 13.77 -12.46
N PRO A 104 2.15 14.51 -13.62
CA PRO A 104 2.27 13.85 -14.92
C PRO A 104 3.52 12.98 -15.06
N GLN A 105 4.67 13.50 -14.58
CA GLN A 105 5.94 12.76 -14.60
C GLN A 105 5.89 11.54 -13.70
N GLY A 106 5.19 11.65 -12.55
CA GLY A 106 4.96 10.53 -11.65
C GLY A 106 4.18 9.40 -12.32
N PHE A 107 3.07 9.72 -13.00
CA PHE A 107 2.29 8.71 -13.74
C PHE A 107 3.07 8.10 -14.91
N ALA A 108 3.87 8.90 -15.61
CA ALA A 108 4.70 8.39 -16.70
C ALA A 108 5.79 7.43 -16.18
N GLY A 109 6.49 7.79 -15.10
CA GLY A 109 7.49 6.93 -14.46
C GLY A 109 6.91 5.60 -13.96
N ALA A 110 5.71 5.64 -13.38
CA ALA A 110 4.99 4.46 -12.94
C ALA A 110 4.68 3.52 -14.11
N ALA A 111 4.13 4.06 -15.22
CA ALA A 111 3.80 3.28 -16.41
C ALA A 111 5.04 2.63 -17.04
N VAL A 112 6.16 3.36 -17.12
CA VAL A 112 7.43 2.83 -17.64
C VAL A 112 7.97 1.72 -16.74
N SER A 113 7.92 1.90 -15.41
CA SER A 113 8.41 0.88 -14.47
C SER A 113 7.59 -0.41 -14.56
N MET A 114 6.25 -0.31 -14.62
CA MET A 114 5.37 -1.46 -14.82
C MET A 114 5.64 -2.16 -16.17
N ALA A 115 5.87 -1.40 -17.23
CA ALA A 115 6.21 -1.96 -18.54
C ALA A 115 7.53 -2.74 -18.51
N ILE A 116 8.56 -2.21 -17.83
CA ILE A 116 9.84 -2.91 -17.65
C ILE A 116 9.63 -4.19 -16.85
N GLY A 117 8.90 -4.16 -15.73
CA GLY A 117 8.62 -5.34 -14.91
C GLY A 117 7.94 -6.44 -15.72
N ASN A 118 6.87 -6.10 -16.45
CA ASN A 118 6.12 -7.04 -17.29
C ASN A 118 6.94 -7.56 -18.48
N ALA A 119 7.80 -6.74 -19.09
CA ALA A 119 8.73 -7.17 -20.13
C ALA A 119 9.78 -8.16 -19.57
N MET A 120 10.28 -7.94 -18.36
CA MET A 120 11.19 -8.86 -17.68
C MET A 120 10.52 -10.20 -17.37
N TYR A 121 9.28 -10.21 -16.90
CA TYR A 121 8.51 -11.44 -16.72
C TYR A 121 8.35 -12.22 -18.04
N ALA A 122 8.01 -11.53 -19.13
CA ALA A 122 7.83 -12.16 -20.44
C ALA A 122 9.12 -12.76 -20.99
N SER A 123 10.26 -12.11 -20.77
CA SER A 123 11.57 -12.49 -21.33
C SER A 123 12.43 -13.32 -20.39
N CYS A 124 12.00 -13.60 -19.14
CA CYS A 124 12.81 -14.27 -18.15
C CYS A 124 13.20 -15.70 -18.58
N ARG A 125 14.46 -16.05 -18.33
CA ARG A 125 15.02 -17.40 -18.55
C ARG A 125 15.42 -18.10 -17.26
N ASN A 126 15.44 -17.35 -16.16
CA ASN A 126 15.77 -17.84 -14.82
C ASN A 126 14.92 -17.13 -13.78
N VAL A 127 14.92 -17.67 -12.58
CA VAL A 127 14.17 -17.15 -11.45
C VAL A 127 14.62 -15.74 -11.03
N ASP A 128 15.92 -15.47 -11.10
CA ASP A 128 16.48 -14.17 -10.68
C ASP A 128 15.94 -13.04 -11.55
N THR A 129 15.82 -13.26 -12.86
CA THR A 129 15.20 -12.28 -13.77
C THR A 129 13.71 -12.12 -13.50
N PHE A 130 13.00 -13.19 -13.12
CA PHE A 130 11.60 -13.11 -12.71
C PHE A 130 11.45 -12.28 -11.43
N LEU A 131 12.27 -12.53 -10.41
CA LEU A 131 12.27 -11.74 -9.17
C LEU A 131 12.67 -10.28 -9.40
N ALA A 132 13.60 -10.01 -10.31
CA ALA A 132 13.94 -8.64 -10.69
C ALA A 132 12.73 -7.95 -11.36
N GLY A 133 11.97 -8.65 -12.21
CA GLY A 133 10.69 -8.16 -12.75
C GLY A 133 9.69 -7.78 -11.65
N THR A 134 9.61 -8.59 -10.59
CA THR A 134 8.76 -8.30 -9.42
C THR A 134 9.12 -6.98 -8.73
N ILE A 135 10.41 -6.62 -8.68
CA ILE A 135 10.87 -5.36 -8.08
C ILE A 135 10.35 -4.17 -8.91
N PHE A 136 10.54 -4.21 -10.25
CA PHE A 136 10.10 -3.12 -11.13
C PHE A 136 8.58 -2.98 -11.18
N ASP A 137 7.87 -4.08 -11.20
CA ASP A 137 6.40 -4.11 -11.20
C ASP A 137 5.83 -3.54 -9.89
N ALA A 138 6.31 -4.03 -8.74
CA ALA A 138 5.90 -3.53 -7.42
C ALA A 138 6.26 -2.05 -7.20
N PHE A 139 7.40 -1.59 -7.74
CA PHE A 139 7.80 -0.19 -7.70
C PHE A 139 6.87 0.68 -8.55
N GLY A 140 6.54 0.24 -9.76
CA GLY A 140 5.63 0.94 -10.67
C GLY A 140 4.20 1.02 -10.12
N ASP A 141 3.68 -0.08 -9.58
CA ASP A 141 2.38 -0.15 -8.91
C ASP A 141 2.31 0.82 -7.72
N SER A 142 3.35 0.82 -6.86
CA SER A 142 3.44 1.75 -5.74
C SER A 142 3.48 3.21 -6.19
N TRP A 143 4.21 3.47 -7.28
CA TRP A 143 4.33 4.82 -7.84
C TRP A 143 3.00 5.32 -8.38
N TRP A 144 2.30 4.50 -9.16
CA TRP A 144 0.96 4.84 -9.63
C TRP A 144 0.02 5.13 -8.46
N ASN A 145 -0.03 4.23 -7.49
CA ASN A 145 -0.92 4.32 -6.34
C ASN A 145 -0.69 5.60 -5.54
N ILE A 146 0.55 5.91 -5.17
CA ILE A 146 0.83 7.12 -4.37
C ILE A 146 0.54 8.40 -5.13
N VAL A 147 0.88 8.49 -6.42
CA VAL A 147 0.62 9.67 -7.24
C VAL A 147 -0.89 9.89 -7.43
N GLN A 148 -1.66 8.81 -7.64
CA GLN A 148 -3.13 8.85 -7.69
C GLN A 148 -3.71 9.37 -6.37
N GLN A 149 -3.25 8.85 -5.24
CA GLN A 149 -3.70 9.28 -3.91
C GLN A 149 -3.41 10.76 -3.65
N ILE A 150 -2.21 11.21 -3.98
CA ILE A 150 -1.82 12.62 -3.84
C ILE A 150 -2.65 13.50 -4.77
N PHE A 151 -2.81 13.09 -6.03
CA PHE A 151 -3.62 13.84 -7.00
C PHE A 151 -5.07 13.99 -6.53
N VAL A 152 -5.70 12.92 -6.07
CA VAL A 152 -7.06 13.00 -5.52
C VAL A 152 -7.10 13.91 -4.28
N ALA A 153 -6.09 13.85 -3.41
CA ALA A 153 -5.99 14.74 -2.25
C ALA A 153 -5.88 16.23 -2.64
N ASP A 154 -5.17 16.53 -3.73
CA ASP A 154 -4.95 17.88 -4.23
C ASP A 154 -6.23 18.53 -4.77
N ILE A 155 -7.12 17.76 -5.41
CA ILE A 155 -8.28 18.28 -6.12
C ILE A 155 -9.59 18.16 -5.35
N THR A 156 -9.60 17.51 -4.17
CA THR A 156 -10.82 17.20 -3.43
C THR A 156 -10.89 17.84 -2.06
N SER A 157 -12.12 18.17 -1.61
CA SER A 157 -12.37 18.51 -0.21
C SER A 157 -12.28 17.27 0.68
N LEU A 158 -12.00 17.45 1.98
CA LEU A 158 -11.93 16.35 2.95
C LEU A 158 -13.21 15.52 3.01
N VAL A 159 -14.37 16.20 2.91
CA VAL A 159 -15.69 15.57 2.94
C VAL A 159 -15.91 14.63 1.73
N ASN A 160 -15.46 14.99 0.53
CA ASN A 160 -15.62 14.19 -0.68
C ASN A 160 -14.44 13.23 -0.94
N ARG A 161 -13.35 13.39 -0.21
CA ARG A 161 -12.09 12.69 -0.44
C ARG A 161 -12.24 11.17 -0.32
N GLY A 162 -12.98 10.71 0.69
CA GLY A 162 -13.22 9.28 0.90
C GLY A 162 -13.87 8.58 -0.29
N ILE A 163 -14.85 9.21 -0.94
CA ILE A 163 -15.49 8.67 -2.15
C ILE A 163 -14.48 8.64 -3.31
N LEU A 164 -13.83 9.77 -3.57
CA LEU A 164 -12.99 9.92 -4.77
C LEU A 164 -11.68 9.11 -4.69
N PHE A 165 -11.21 8.74 -3.50
CA PHE A 165 -10.12 7.79 -3.34
C PHE A 165 -10.51 6.38 -3.74
N THR A 166 -11.69 5.95 -3.31
CA THR A 166 -12.11 4.56 -3.45
C THR A 166 -12.78 4.27 -4.78
N LEU A 167 -13.39 5.29 -5.40
CA LEU A 167 -14.23 5.12 -6.59
C LEU A 167 -13.49 4.49 -7.79
N PRO A 168 -12.29 4.97 -8.23
CA PRO A 168 -11.60 4.37 -9.38
C PRO A 168 -11.18 2.92 -9.10
N GLU A 169 -10.70 2.64 -7.91
CA GLU A 169 -10.25 1.30 -7.48
C GLU A 169 -11.45 0.35 -7.35
N SER A 170 -12.47 0.73 -6.60
CA SER A 170 -13.57 -0.15 -6.26
C SER A 170 -14.47 -0.47 -7.44
N LEU A 171 -14.72 0.49 -8.34
CA LEU A 171 -15.53 0.23 -9.54
C LEU A 171 -14.81 -0.68 -10.54
N SER A 172 -13.48 -0.59 -10.61
CA SER A 172 -12.68 -1.43 -11.51
C SER A 172 -12.45 -2.84 -10.95
N ALA A 173 -12.26 -2.99 -9.64
CA ALA A 173 -11.87 -4.25 -9.02
C ALA A 173 -12.92 -5.36 -9.17
N ILE A 174 -14.21 -5.03 -9.05
CA ILE A 174 -15.29 -6.04 -9.10
C ILE A 174 -15.38 -6.74 -10.46
N PRO A 175 -15.50 -6.02 -11.61
CA PRO A 175 -15.59 -6.68 -12.92
C PRO A 175 -14.28 -7.35 -13.33
N THR A 176 -13.12 -6.81 -12.93
CA THR A 176 -11.82 -7.36 -13.31
C THR A 176 -11.46 -8.62 -12.54
N LEU A 177 -12.02 -8.81 -11.33
CA LEU A 177 -11.82 -10.03 -10.54
C LEU A 177 -12.24 -11.29 -11.32
N TYR A 178 -13.42 -11.26 -11.91
CA TYR A 178 -13.94 -12.36 -12.71
C TYR A 178 -13.37 -12.34 -14.14
N GLY A 179 -13.39 -11.19 -14.80
CA GLY A 179 -12.88 -11.03 -16.18
C GLY A 179 -11.40 -11.37 -16.31
N GLY A 180 -10.57 -11.03 -15.30
CA GLY A 180 -9.15 -11.35 -15.30
C GLY A 180 -8.85 -12.84 -15.21
N THR A 181 -9.61 -13.57 -14.41
CA THR A 181 -9.45 -15.03 -14.30
C THR A 181 -9.78 -15.72 -15.63
N TYR A 182 -10.93 -15.39 -16.24
CA TYR A 182 -11.31 -15.95 -17.55
C TYR A 182 -10.31 -15.58 -18.66
N LEU A 183 -9.85 -14.32 -18.68
CA LEU A 183 -8.85 -13.87 -19.66
C LEU A 183 -7.53 -14.63 -19.45
N GLY A 184 -7.11 -14.82 -18.19
CA GLY A 184 -5.90 -15.57 -17.85
C GLY A 184 -5.95 -17.02 -18.31
N GLU A 185 -7.04 -17.72 -18.05
CA GLU A 185 -7.26 -19.10 -18.52
C GLU A 185 -7.28 -19.18 -20.06
N HIS A 186 -7.97 -18.25 -20.72
CA HIS A 186 -8.02 -18.21 -22.18
C HIS A 186 -6.63 -18.03 -22.79
N ILE A 187 -5.81 -17.14 -22.24
CA ILE A 187 -4.45 -16.91 -22.73
C ILE A 187 -3.55 -18.13 -22.52
N LEU A 188 -3.67 -18.82 -21.38
CA LEU A 188 -2.91 -20.05 -21.13
C LEU A 188 -3.28 -21.18 -22.09
N THR A 189 -4.54 -21.27 -22.50
CA THR A 189 -5.00 -22.31 -23.43
C THR A 189 -4.69 -22.00 -24.89
N THR A 190 -4.67 -20.73 -25.28
CA THR A 190 -4.48 -20.28 -26.68
C THR A 190 -3.06 -19.84 -26.99
N SER A 191 -2.26 -19.50 -25.98
CA SER A 191 -0.91 -18.94 -26.16
C SER A 191 0.03 -19.45 -25.05
N SER A 192 0.81 -18.55 -24.43
CA SER A 192 1.76 -18.90 -23.39
C SER A 192 1.70 -17.90 -22.24
N TRP A 193 2.11 -18.33 -21.05
CA TRP A 193 2.22 -17.44 -19.89
C TRP A 193 3.17 -16.25 -20.16
N ARG A 194 4.21 -16.43 -21.01
CA ARG A 194 5.12 -15.35 -21.42
C ARG A 194 4.40 -14.25 -22.19
N TRP A 195 3.53 -14.62 -23.13
CA TRP A 195 2.70 -13.63 -23.83
C TRP A 195 1.68 -12.98 -22.88
N GLY A 196 1.16 -13.77 -21.93
CA GLY A 196 0.27 -13.25 -20.87
C GLY A 196 0.88 -12.08 -20.11
N TYR A 197 2.17 -12.12 -19.76
CA TYR A 197 2.90 -10.99 -19.18
C TYR A 197 3.26 -9.93 -20.24
N GLY A 198 3.72 -10.36 -21.42
CA GLY A 198 4.21 -9.47 -22.49
C GLY A 198 3.16 -8.47 -22.98
N MET A 199 1.90 -8.88 -23.09
CA MET A 199 0.83 -7.97 -23.49
C MET A 199 0.66 -6.80 -22.53
N TRP A 200 0.85 -7.00 -21.22
CA TRP A 200 0.73 -5.95 -20.20
C TRP A 200 1.87 -4.93 -20.26
N ALA A 201 3.05 -5.34 -20.74
CA ALA A 201 4.13 -4.40 -21.00
C ALA A 201 3.77 -3.35 -22.05
N ILE A 202 2.80 -3.63 -22.93
CA ILE A 202 2.30 -2.72 -23.96
C ILE A 202 1.03 -2.02 -23.52
N VAL A 203 0.05 -2.76 -22.99
CA VAL A 203 -1.28 -2.24 -22.65
C VAL A 203 -1.22 -1.20 -21.53
N LEU A 204 -0.45 -1.44 -20.46
CA LEU A 204 -0.38 -0.52 -19.32
C LEU A 204 0.16 0.88 -19.70
N PRO A 205 1.28 1.03 -20.43
CA PRO A 205 1.72 2.35 -20.88
C PRO A 205 0.71 3.05 -21.81
N VAL A 206 0.06 2.31 -22.71
CA VAL A 206 -0.93 2.88 -23.63
C VAL A 206 -2.15 3.40 -22.86
N THR A 207 -2.65 2.65 -21.90
CA THR A 207 -3.79 3.05 -21.06
C THR A 207 -3.45 4.17 -20.07
N ALA A 208 -2.18 4.40 -19.76
CA ALA A 208 -1.73 5.54 -18.97
C ALA A 208 -1.72 6.87 -19.76
N ILE A 209 -1.64 6.83 -21.10
CA ILE A 209 -1.55 8.04 -21.95
C ILE A 209 -2.69 9.04 -21.69
N PRO A 210 -3.98 8.65 -21.63
CA PRO A 210 -5.07 9.60 -21.35
C PRO A 210 -4.89 10.30 -20.00
N THR A 211 -4.51 9.57 -18.94
CA THR A 211 -4.27 10.14 -17.61
C THR A 211 -3.12 11.15 -17.63
N ILE A 212 -2.00 10.80 -18.26
CA ILE A 212 -0.85 11.68 -18.39
C ILE A 212 -1.23 12.91 -19.23
N GLY A 213 -1.99 12.71 -20.32
CA GLY A 213 -2.44 13.78 -21.23
C GLY A 213 -3.29 14.84 -20.55
N ILE A 214 -4.31 14.42 -19.77
CA ILE A 214 -5.17 15.37 -19.04
C ILE A 214 -4.37 16.13 -17.98
N MET A 215 -3.40 15.48 -17.30
CA MET A 215 -2.55 16.13 -16.31
C MET A 215 -1.62 17.18 -16.95
N ILE A 216 -1.01 16.87 -18.11
CA ILE A 216 -0.19 17.81 -18.85
C ILE A 216 -1.03 19.00 -19.33
N TRP A 217 -2.22 18.74 -19.87
CA TRP A 217 -3.13 19.79 -20.32
C TRP A 217 -3.54 20.73 -19.20
N MET A 218 -3.89 20.18 -18.01
CA MET A 218 -4.23 21.00 -16.84
C MET A 218 -3.02 21.80 -16.33
N ASN A 219 -1.83 21.23 -16.31
CA ASN A 219 -0.62 21.96 -15.91
C ASN A 219 -0.31 23.11 -16.88
N ARG A 220 -0.51 22.93 -18.20
CA ARG A 220 -0.37 24.01 -19.18
C ARG A 220 -1.41 25.12 -18.94
N ARG A 221 -2.66 24.74 -18.69
CA ARG A 221 -3.74 25.69 -18.38
C ARG A 221 -3.43 26.50 -17.12
N ALA A 222 -2.95 25.86 -16.06
CA ALA A 222 -2.53 26.53 -14.82
C ALA A 222 -1.42 27.56 -15.07
N LYS A 223 -0.43 27.22 -15.91
CA LYS A 223 0.64 28.15 -16.31
C LYS A 223 0.12 29.36 -17.07
N HIS A 224 -0.85 29.19 -17.98
CA HIS A 224 -1.46 30.29 -18.74
C HIS A 224 -2.24 31.27 -17.86
N VAL A 225 -2.75 30.83 -16.73
CA VAL A 225 -3.47 31.68 -15.76
C VAL A 225 -2.53 32.29 -14.72
N GLY A 226 -1.22 32.09 -14.86
CA GLY A 226 -0.21 32.64 -13.93
C GLY A 226 -0.11 31.90 -12.58
N LEU A 227 -0.80 30.76 -12.44
CA LEU A 227 -0.76 29.91 -11.25
C LEU A 227 0.37 28.85 -11.31
N SER A 228 1.47 29.20 -11.95
CA SER A 228 2.65 28.34 -11.96
C SER A 228 3.31 28.42 -10.60
N ASN A 229 3.23 27.36 -9.80
CA ASN A 229 4.19 27.17 -8.73
C ASN A 229 5.57 27.16 -9.37
N GLU A 230 6.40 28.14 -9.12
CA GLU A 230 7.84 28.01 -9.32
C GLU A 230 8.29 26.86 -8.42
N LYS A 231 8.36 25.68 -9.02
CA LYS A 231 8.91 24.52 -8.32
C LYS A 231 10.34 24.90 -8.00
N VAL A 232 10.64 24.96 -6.71
CA VAL A 232 12.04 24.99 -6.28
C VAL A 232 12.71 23.84 -7.01
N SER A 233 13.63 24.16 -7.91
CA SER A 233 14.28 23.15 -8.75
C SER A 233 14.88 22.09 -7.82
N PHE A 234 14.59 20.81 -8.05
CA PHE A 234 15.19 19.70 -7.31
C PHE A 234 16.72 19.79 -7.27
N MET A 235 17.29 20.54 -8.22
CA MET A 235 18.71 20.81 -8.34
C MET A 235 19.12 22.14 -7.71
N HIS A 236 18.23 22.91 -7.08
CA HIS A 236 18.59 24.14 -6.39
C HIS A 236 19.52 23.79 -5.22
N GLY A 237 20.73 24.40 -5.21
CA GLY A 237 21.77 24.07 -4.23
C GLY A 237 22.67 22.88 -4.59
N ALA A 238 22.44 22.21 -5.74
CA ALA A 238 23.36 21.16 -6.20
C ALA A 238 24.69 21.78 -6.68
N SER A 239 25.80 21.22 -6.21
CA SER A 239 27.16 21.58 -6.69
C SER A 239 27.29 21.37 -8.21
N SER A 240 28.10 22.18 -8.89
CA SER A 240 28.19 22.29 -10.37
C SER A 240 28.79 21.08 -11.10
N GLY A 241 28.90 19.88 -10.49
CA GLY A 241 29.45 18.68 -11.11
C GLY A 241 28.49 17.50 -11.14
N PRO A 242 28.70 16.49 -12.01
CA PRO A 242 27.85 15.31 -12.05
C PRO A 242 27.81 14.56 -10.70
N ILE A 243 28.93 14.45 -10.00
CA ILE A 243 29.05 13.84 -8.69
C ILE A 243 28.27 14.63 -7.62
N GLY A 244 28.34 15.98 -7.67
CA GLY A 244 27.59 16.86 -6.77
C GLY A 244 26.09 16.72 -6.95
N LYS A 245 25.62 16.60 -8.20
CA LYS A 245 24.20 16.34 -8.51
C LYS A 245 23.72 15.00 -7.98
N VAL A 246 24.50 13.93 -8.19
CA VAL A 246 24.17 12.59 -7.68
C VAL A 246 24.11 12.57 -6.15
N LYS A 247 25.11 13.19 -5.49
CA LYS A 247 25.13 13.31 -4.02
C LYS A 247 23.93 14.09 -3.50
N HIS A 248 23.57 15.19 -4.18
CA HIS A 248 22.39 15.98 -3.80
C HIS A 248 21.09 15.16 -3.90
N ILE A 249 20.88 14.43 -5.02
CA ILE A 249 19.73 13.54 -5.20
C ILE A 249 19.71 12.45 -4.12
N ALA A 250 20.85 11.81 -3.85
CA ALA A 250 20.98 10.78 -2.84
C ALA A 250 20.62 11.28 -1.44
N THR A 251 21.01 12.52 -1.10
CA THR A 251 20.70 13.15 0.20
C THR A 251 19.23 13.58 0.26
N GLN A 252 18.66 14.12 -0.81
CA GLN A 252 17.25 14.53 -0.87
C GLN A 252 16.30 13.34 -0.74
N LEU A 253 16.65 12.21 -1.34
CA LEU A 253 15.87 10.96 -1.25
C LEU A 253 16.20 10.11 -0.02
N ASP A 254 17.25 10.47 0.73
CA ASP A 254 17.77 9.65 1.82
C ASP A 254 18.01 8.19 1.40
N LEU A 255 18.84 8.00 0.37
CA LEU A 255 19.13 6.66 -0.14
C LEU A 255 19.80 5.76 0.90
N ILE A 256 20.53 6.33 1.87
CA ILE A 256 21.16 5.57 2.96
C ILE A 256 20.06 5.01 3.87
N GLY A 257 19.10 5.84 4.28
CA GLY A 257 17.94 5.40 5.05
C GLY A 257 17.12 4.33 4.30
N ALA A 258 16.92 4.50 2.99
CA ALA A 258 16.23 3.52 2.16
C ALA A 258 16.96 2.17 2.12
N LEU A 259 18.28 2.15 1.95
CA LEU A 259 19.09 0.92 1.96
C LEU A 259 19.08 0.24 3.33
N LEU A 260 19.15 1.01 4.43
CA LEU A 260 19.05 0.47 5.78
C LEU A 260 17.66 -0.14 6.04
N LEU A 261 16.60 0.51 5.56
CA LEU A 261 15.22 0.02 5.69
C LEU A 261 15.01 -1.27 4.87
N ILE A 262 15.45 -1.29 3.60
CA ILE A 262 15.40 -2.49 2.75
C ILE A 262 16.19 -3.63 3.39
N GLY A 263 17.45 -3.38 3.79
CA GLY A 263 18.31 -4.36 4.39
C GLY A 263 17.76 -4.92 5.71
N GLY A 264 17.27 -4.04 6.59
CA GLY A 264 16.65 -4.43 7.87
C GLY A 264 15.42 -5.32 7.68
N LEU A 265 14.50 -4.93 6.78
CA LEU A 265 13.31 -5.72 6.49
C LEU A 265 13.64 -7.03 5.77
N ALA A 266 14.52 -7.01 4.76
CA ALA A 266 14.87 -8.20 4.00
C ALA A 266 15.60 -9.24 4.87
N MET A 267 16.61 -8.82 5.64
CA MET A 267 17.36 -9.71 6.52
C MET A 267 16.54 -10.25 7.70
N THR A 268 15.45 -9.57 8.07
CA THR A 268 14.54 -10.05 9.12
C THR A 268 13.46 -10.98 8.56
N LEU A 269 12.78 -10.58 7.48
CA LEU A 269 11.56 -11.25 7.02
C LEU A 269 11.85 -12.46 6.10
N LEU A 270 12.85 -12.37 5.21
CA LEU A 270 13.14 -13.46 4.27
C LEU A 270 13.61 -14.74 4.98
N PRO A 271 14.55 -14.71 5.95
CA PRO A 271 14.96 -15.92 6.66
C PRO A 271 13.81 -16.60 7.40
N MET A 272 12.92 -15.81 8.02
CA MET A 272 11.76 -16.34 8.74
C MET A 272 10.82 -17.14 7.82
N THR A 273 10.70 -16.74 6.57
CA THR A 273 9.83 -17.42 5.58
C THR A 273 10.52 -18.65 4.98
N ILE A 274 11.82 -18.55 4.71
CA ILE A 274 12.61 -19.63 4.10
C ILE A 274 12.92 -20.75 5.11
N ALA A 275 13.12 -20.42 6.38
CA ALA A 275 13.53 -21.37 7.42
C ALA A 275 12.50 -22.47 7.67
N GLY A 276 11.20 -22.18 7.56
CA GLY A 276 10.13 -23.16 7.83
C GLY A 276 9.89 -24.19 6.73
N ARG A 277 10.55 -24.07 5.56
CA ARG A 277 10.08 -24.72 4.35
C ARG A 277 10.59 -26.14 4.06
N ASN A 278 11.85 -26.44 4.27
CA ASN A 278 12.44 -27.74 3.86
C ASN A 278 13.03 -28.56 5.02
N ASN A 279 13.15 -28.00 6.20
CA ASN A 279 13.66 -28.72 7.35
C ASN A 279 13.37 -27.93 8.64
N THR A 280 12.78 -28.56 9.63
CA THR A 280 12.56 -27.98 10.98
C THR A 280 13.87 -27.51 11.63
N ASP A 281 15.02 -28.06 11.21
CA ASP A 281 16.33 -27.72 11.73
C ASP A 281 16.89 -26.39 11.20
N ARG A 282 16.27 -25.76 10.18
CA ARG A 282 16.75 -24.46 9.67
C ARG A 282 16.50 -23.30 10.64
N TRP A 283 15.47 -23.39 11.50
CA TRP A 283 15.26 -22.41 12.56
C TRP A 283 16.40 -22.37 13.58
N SER A 284 17.01 -23.54 13.85
CA SER A 284 18.15 -23.67 14.76
C SER A 284 19.51 -23.43 14.09
N ARG A 285 19.57 -23.20 12.78
CA ARG A 285 20.83 -22.89 12.10
C ARG A 285 21.37 -21.54 12.54
N PRO A 286 22.61 -21.46 12.99
CA PRO A 286 23.23 -20.20 13.43
C PRO A 286 23.13 -19.10 12.37
N SER A 287 23.23 -19.45 11.08
CA SER A 287 23.15 -18.50 9.97
C SER A 287 21.79 -17.77 9.88
N SER A 288 20.67 -18.46 10.09
CA SER A 288 19.33 -17.84 10.06
C SER A 288 19.13 -16.91 11.26
N ILE A 289 19.57 -17.35 12.45
CA ILE A 289 19.47 -16.54 13.68
C ILE A 289 20.34 -15.28 13.56
N VAL A 290 21.59 -15.43 13.11
CA VAL A 290 22.52 -14.31 12.92
C VAL A 290 21.96 -13.31 11.91
N LEU A 291 21.38 -13.78 10.80
CA LEU A 291 20.82 -12.91 9.77
C LEU A 291 19.61 -12.11 10.30
N ILE A 292 18.74 -12.74 11.10
CA ILE A 292 17.60 -12.04 11.75
C ILE A 292 18.12 -10.99 12.75
N ILE A 293 19.12 -11.33 13.56
CA ILE A 293 19.70 -10.38 14.53
C ILE A 293 20.32 -9.18 13.80
N ILE A 294 21.10 -9.43 12.74
CA ILE A 294 21.68 -8.36 11.91
C ILE A 294 20.57 -7.54 11.28
N GLY A 295 19.50 -8.18 10.79
CA GLY A 295 18.33 -7.49 10.22
C GLY A 295 17.66 -6.54 11.22
N VAL A 296 17.40 -7.01 12.43
CA VAL A 296 16.83 -6.18 13.51
C VAL A 296 17.77 -5.03 13.88
N LEU A 297 19.08 -5.29 14.02
CA LEU A 297 20.07 -4.24 14.29
C LEU A 297 20.13 -3.21 13.15
N THR A 298 20.05 -3.66 11.90
CA THR A 298 20.01 -2.76 10.73
C THR A 298 18.73 -1.91 10.71
N PHE A 299 17.59 -2.49 11.10
CA PHE A 299 16.35 -1.74 11.24
C PHE A 299 16.42 -0.70 12.37
N VAL A 300 17.01 -1.05 13.50
CA VAL A 300 17.28 -0.07 14.58
C VAL A 300 18.25 1.02 14.11
N ALA A 301 19.30 0.64 13.37
CA ALA A 301 20.22 1.60 12.76
C ALA A 301 19.49 2.55 11.79
N PHE A 302 18.49 2.06 11.00
CA PHE A 302 17.63 2.90 10.19
C PHE A 302 16.88 3.93 11.04
N LEU A 303 16.23 3.51 12.14
CA LEU A 303 15.48 4.44 13.01
C LEU A 303 16.38 5.52 13.63
N VAL A 304 17.61 5.16 14.01
CA VAL A 304 18.59 6.10 14.55
C VAL A 304 19.09 7.05 13.46
N TRP A 305 19.36 6.52 12.25
CA TRP A 305 19.79 7.30 11.10
C TRP A 305 18.72 8.33 10.70
N ASP A 306 17.51 7.85 10.48
CA ASP A 306 16.36 8.66 10.05
C ASP A 306 16.03 9.77 11.07
N GLY A 307 16.16 9.44 12.38
CA GLY A 307 15.83 10.36 13.46
C GLY A 307 16.90 11.38 13.84
N LYS A 308 18.19 11.10 13.57
CA LYS A 308 19.29 11.96 14.05
C LYS A 308 20.24 12.46 12.95
N PHE A 309 20.43 11.68 11.89
CA PHE A 309 21.47 11.95 10.90
C PHE A 309 20.94 12.33 9.52
N ALA A 310 19.72 11.92 9.18
CA ALA A 310 19.12 12.22 7.88
C ALA A 310 18.75 13.70 7.78
N SER A 311 19.29 14.40 6.78
CA SER A 311 18.93 15.80 6.48
C SER A 311 17.49 15.90 5.97
N ASN A 312 17.04 14.91 5.19
CA ASN A 312 15.68 14.78 4.68
C ASN A 312 15.16 13.37 5.00
N PRO A 313 14.70 13.14 6.23
CA PRO A 313 14.31 11.80 6.69
C PRO A 313 13.21 11.19 5.81
N ILE A 314 13.23 9.86 5.64
CA ILE A 314 12.18 9.11 4.94
C ILE A 314 10.86 9.29 5.68
N ILE A 315 10.91 9.26 7.00
CA ILE A 315 9.77 9.41 7.89
C ILE A 315 9.94 10.73 8.67
N PRO A 316 9.32 11.84 8.25
CA PRO A 316 9.51 13.11 8.93
C PRO A 316 8.91 13.04 10.36
N TYR A 317 9.79 13.14 11.35
CA TYR A 317 9.42 13.03 12.77
C TYR A 317 8.33 14.00 13.19
N ARG A 318 8.29 15.21 12.62
CA ARG A 318 7.25 16.20 12.89
C ARG A 318 5.86 15.71 12.49
N THR A 319 5.76 15.05 11.34
CA THR A 319 4.50 14.49 10.79
C THR A 319 4.02 13.29 11.63
N ILE A 320 4.94 12.41 12.06
CA ILE A 320 4.58 11.22 12.84
C ILE A 320 4.20 11.59 14.28
N ARG A 321 4.72 12.68 14.84
CA ARG A 321 4.46 13.07 16.23
C ARG A 321 3.00 13.42 16.50
N GLU A 322 2.22 13.69 15.46
CA GLU A 322 0.79 13.88 15.57
C GLU A 322 0.09 12.60 16.04
N ARG A 323 -0.62 12.70 17.17
CA ARG A 323 -1.29 11.54 17.81
C ARG A 323 -2.17 10.74 16.85
N ASN A 324 -2.95 11.43 16.01
CA ASN A 324 -3.84 10.75 15.06
C ASN A 324 -3.07 9.97 13.99
N VAL A 325 -1.90 10.47 13.57
CA VAL A 325 -1.04 9.77 12.59
C VAL A 325 -0.50 8.47 13.17
N ILE A 326 0.08 8.54 14.38
CA ILE A 326 0.59 7.36 15.09
C ILE A 326 -0.50 6.31 15.25
N ILE A 327 -1.67 6.71 15.72
CA ILE A 327 -2.77 5.78 15.99
C ILE A 327 -3.34 5.21 14.69
N ALA A 328 -3.46 6.03 13.63
CA ALA A 328 -3.91 5.55 12.33
C ALA A 328 -2.95 4.53 11.72
N CYS A 329 -1.63 4.81 11.75
CA CYS A 329 -0.60 3.89 11.29
C CYS A 329 -0.57 2.59 12.12
N ALA A 330 -0.61 2.68 13.45
CA ALA A 330 -0.68 1.51 14.33
C ALA A 330 -1.94 0.69 14.08
N SER A 331 -3.09 1.34 13.88
CA SER A 331 -4.36 0.67 13.59
C SER A 331 -4.32 -0.07 12.27
N VAL A 332 -3.79 0.55 11.19
CA VAL A 332 -3.74 -0.09 9.89
C VAL A 332 -2.70 -1.22 9.83
N ILE A 333 -1.57 -1.10 10.57
CA ILE A 333 -0.62 -2.20 10.77
C ILE A 333 -1.35 -3.39 11.41
N THR A 334 -2.09 -3.14 12.47
CA THR A 334 -2.83 -4.17 13.21
C THR A 334 -3.91 -4.83 12.34
N ILE A 335 -4.69 -4.05 11.57
CA ILE A 335 -5.71 -4.55 10.64
C ILE A 335 -5.07 -5.43 9.56
N ALA A 336 -4.01 -4.96 8.91
CA ALA A 336 -3.34 -5.69 7.85
C ALA A 336 -2.65 -6.96 8.38
N MET A 337 -2.03 -6.89 9.56
CA MET A 337 -1.38 -8.03 10.21
C MET A 337 -2.39 -9.11 10.60
N SER A 338 -3.52 -8.75 11.21
CA SER A 338 -4.58 -9.67 11.58
C SER A 338 -5.11 -10.47 10.37
N ASP A 339 -5.42 -9.79 9.27
CA ASP A 339 -5.86 -10.43 8.02
C ASP A 339 -4.78 -11.35 7.43
N SER A 340 -3.55 -10.88 7.40
CA SER A 340 -2.42 -11.59 6.78
C SER A 340 -1.90 -12.77 7.63
N ILE A 341 -2.31 -12.91 8.89
CA ILE A 341 -2.07 -14.11 9.69
C ILE A 341 -2.96 -15.26 9.22
N TYR A 342 -4.24 -15.01 8.96
CA TYR A 342 -5.23 -16.04 8.68
C TYR A 342 -5.34 -16.42 7.19
N ARG A 343 -5.19 -15.44 6.29
CA ARG A 343 -5.53 -15.55 4.87
C ARG A 343 -4.62 -16.45 4.03
N PRO A 344 -3.28 -16.48 4.17
CA PRO A 344 -2.39 -17.13 3.22
C PRO A 344 -2.66 -18.62 3.00
N PHE A 345 -3.01 -19.35 4.05
CA PHE A 345 -3.24 -20.81 4.00
C PHE A 345 -4.70 -21.21 3.98
N LEU A 346 -5.63 -20.23 3.97
CA LEU A 346 -7.06 -20.48 3.98
C LEU A 346 -7.50 -21.34 2.79
N SER A 347 -7.03 -21.05 1.58
CA SER A 347 -7.38 -21.80 0.38
C SER A 347 -6.94 -23.26 0.45
N SER A 348 -5.72 -23.51 0.96
CA SER A 348 -5.19 -24.87 1.17
C SER A 348 -6.01 -25.63 2.21
N PHE A 349 -6.34 -24.99 3.31
CA PHE A 349 -7.20 -25.55 4.36
C PHE A 349 -8.58 -25.91 3.83
N LEU A 350 -9.25 -25.02 3.09
CA LEU A 350 -10.58 -25.27 2.54
C LEU A 350 -10.58 -26.43 1.53
N GLN A 351 -9.52 -26.56 0.73
CA GLN A 351 -9.41 -27.61 -0.26
C GLN A 351 -9.09 -28.99 0.36
N VAL A 352 -8.27 -29.04 1.41
CA VAL A 352 -7.90 -30.31 2.07
C VAL A 352 -8.95 -30.69 3.10
N ALA A 353 -9.05 -29.95 4.18
CA ALA A 353 -9.91 -30.30 5.30
C ALA A 353 -11.39 -29.92 5.09
N GLY A 354 -11.68 -28.94 4.21
CA GLY A 354 -13.04 -28.56 3.85
C GLY A 354 -13.61 -29.37 2.70
N HIS A 355 -12.80 -30.14 2.00
CA HIS A 355 -13.16 -30.87 0.77
C HIS A 355 -13.75 -29.96 -0.33
N TYR A 356 -13.41 -28.65 -0.28
CA TYR A 356 -13.90 -27.70 -1.26
C TYR A 356 -13.18 -27.87 -2.60
N SER A 357 -13.91 -27.62 -3.68
CA SER A 357 -13.27 -27.46 -4.99
C SER A 357 -12.35 -26.21 -4.98
N PRO A 358 -11.31 -26.18 -5.82
CA PRO A 358 -10.45 -24.98 -5.94
C PRO A 358 -11.25 -23.70 -6.23
N GLY A 359 -12.32 -23.83 -7.04
CA GLY A 359 -13.21 -22.70 -7.34
C GLY A 359 -14.00 -22.21 -6.12
N ALA A 360 -14.48 -23.11 -5.26
CA ALA A 360 -15.18 -22.75 -4.02
C ALA A 360 -14.22 -22.02 -3.04
N ALA A 361 -13.00 -22.53 -2.86
CA ALA A 361 -11.99 -21.89 -2.03
C ALA A 361 -11.63 -20.48 -2.53
N THR A 362 -11.52 -20.30 -3.85
CA THR A 362 -11.27 -19.01 -4.47
C THR A 362 -12.44 -18.04 -4.28
N ARG A 363 -13.70 -18.51 -4.38
CA ARG A 363 -14.87 -17.66 -4.12
C ARG A 363 -14.88 -17.11 -2.70
N VAL A 364 -14.46 -17.90 -1.71
CA VAL A 364 -14.35 -17.46 -0.31
C VAL A 364 -13.32 -16.31 -0.17
N ASP A 365 -12.14 -16.42 -0.78
CA ASP A 365 -11.14 -15.33 -0.73
C ASP A 365 -11.61 -14.08 -1.49
N ASN A 366 -12.22 -14.28 -2.65
CA ASN A 366 -12.74 -13.19 -3.49
C ASN A 366 -13.89 -12.43 -2.82
N ALA A 367 -14.72 -13.10 -2.02
CA ALA A 367 -15.82 -12.46 -1.28
C ALA A 367 -15.30 -11.34 -0.37
N GLN A 368 -14.15 -11.53 0.28
CA GLN A 368 -13.53 -10.48 1.10
C GLN A 368 -13.12 -9.27 0.25
N ARG A 369 -12.53 -9.49 -0.93
CA ARG A 369 -12.06 -8.42 -1.82
C ARG A 369 -13.22 -7.59 -2.36
N VAL A 370 -14.28 -8.25 -2.83
CA VAL A 370 -15.51 -7.60 -3.30
C VAL A 370 -16.16 -6.79 -2.17
N ALA A 371 -16.32 -7.41 -1.01
CA ALA A 371 -16.92 -6.76 0.16
C ALA A 371 -16.10 -5.56 0.67
N TYR A 372 -14.76 -5.63 0.60
CA TYR A 372 -13.88 -4.50 0.91
C TYR A 372 -14.15 -3.30 -0.02
N ASN A 373 -14.22 -3.53 -1.32
CA ASN A 373 -14.46 -2.47 -2.30
C ASN A 373 -15.85 -1.84 -2.14
N ILE A 374 -16.87 -2.66 -1.90
CA ILE A 374 -18.22 -2.16 -1.59
C ILE A 374 -18.22 -1.38 -0.27
N GLY A 375 -17.61 -1.93 0.79
CA GLY A 375 -17.51 -1.28 2.09
C GLY A 375 -16.76 0.04 2.04
N ALA A 376 -15.68 0.12 1.25
CA ALA A 376 -14.90 1.33 1.04
C ALA A 376 -15.71 2.44 0.34
N LEU A 377 -16.48 2.09 -0.70
CA LEU A 377 -17.40 3.04 -1.36
C LEU A 377 -18.50 3.51 -0.43
N VAL A 378 -19.15 2.58 0.27
CA VAL A 378 -20.22 2.91 1.25
C VAL A 378 -19.66 3.79 2.37
N CYS A 379 -18.45 3.50 2.86
CA CYS A 379 -17.76 4.34 3.83
C CYS A 379 -17.51 5.75 3.29
N GLY A 380 -17.01 5.89 2.06
CA GLY A 380 -16.82 7.18 1.43
C GLY A 380 -18.11 8.01 1.36
N VAL A 381 -19.22 7.38 0.98
CA VAL A 381 -20.55 8.00 0.98
C VAL A 381 -20.99 8.35 2.40
N THR A 382 -20.79 7.45 3.37
CA THR A 382 -21.14 7.69 4.78
C THR A 382 -20.37 8.88 5.35
N LEU A 383 -19.06 9.01 5.08
CA LEU A 383 -18.24 10.13 5.52
C LEU A 383 -18.74 11.47 4.98
N LYS A 384 -19.27 11.50 3.74
CA LYS A 384 -19.86 12.72 3.16
C LYS A 384 -21.06 13.23 3.96
N PHE A 385 -21.91 12.34 4.48
CA PHE A 385 -23.11 12.72 5.24
C PHE A 385 -22.82 12.86 6.74
N VAL A 386 -22.09 11.93 7.34
CA VAL A 386 -21.80 11.93 8.77
C VAL A 386 -20.77 13.00 9.16
N LYS A 387 -19.82 13.30 8.23
CA LYS A 387 -18.74 14.30 8.39
C LYS A 387 -17.83 14.09 9.61
N ASN A 388 -17.97 12.97 10.31
CA ASN A 388 -17.18 12.58 11.48
C ASN A 388 -16.45 11.27 11.20
N THR A 389 -15.15 11.21 11.52
CA THR A 389 -14.34 10.01 11.20
C THR A 389 -14.44 8.93 12.28
N LYS A 390 -14.55 9.28 13.56
CA LYS A 390 -14.51 8.29 14.66
C LYS A 390 -15.65 7.27 14.63
N PRO A 391 -16.93 7.64 14.39
CA PRO A 391 -18.03 6.67 14.35
C PRO A 391 -17.84 5.62 13.24
N THR A 392 -17.36 6.05 12.05
CA THR A 392 -17.11 5.16 10.91
C THR A 392 -15.92 4.21 11.17
N ILE A 393 -14.86 4.69 11.82
CA ILE A 393 -13.74 3.85 12.27
C ILE A 393 -14.24 2.81 13.29
N MET A 394 -15.03 3.23 14.29
CA MET A 394 -15.57 2.33 15.31
C MET A 394 -16.43 1.23 14.69
N LEU A 395 -17.34 1.58 13.78
CA LEU A 395 -18.16 0.61 13.05
C LEU A 395 -17.28 -0.41 12.33
N GLY A 396 -16.28 0.07 11.58
CA GLY A 396 -15.35 -0.80 10.86
C GLY A 396 -14.61 -1.76 11.79
N VAL A 397 -14.11 -1.28 12.92
CA VAL A 397 -13.37 -2.10 13.89
C VAL A 397 -14.25 -3.13 14.58
N VAL A 398 -15.49 -2.79 14.95
CA VAL A 398 -16.44 -3.75 15.51
C VAL A 398 -16.69 -4.88 14.50
N LEU A 399 -16.92 -4.55 13.23
CA LEU A 399 -17.11 -5.54 12.17
C LEU A 399 -15.86 -6.43 11.97
N ILE A 400 -14.65 -5.85 12.01
CA ILE A 400 -13.38 -6.59 11.90
C ILE A 400 -13.24 -7.60 13.05
N ILE A 401 -13.49 -7.18 14.29
CA ILE A 401 -13.32 -8.05 15.46
C ILE A 401 -14.34 -9.21 15.42
N LEU A 402 -15.59 -8.91 15.13
CA LEU A 402 -16.63 -9.92 14.97
C LEU A 402 -16.27 -10.91 13.86
N ALA A 403 -15.88 -10.39 12.70
CA ALA A 403 -15.51 -11.20 11.54
C ALA A 403 -14.23 -12.02 11.75
N SER A 404 -13.26 -11.50 12.51
CA SER A 404 -12.04 -12.25 12.86
C SER A 404 -12.30 -13.35 13.88
N GLY A 405 -13.33 -13.22 14.74
CA GLY A 405 -13.72 -14.23 15.71
C GLY A 405 -14.45 -15.42 15.08
N LEU A 406 -15.28 -15.18 14.06
CA LEU A 406 -16.06 -16.23 13.40
C LEU A 406 -15.22 -17.41 12.88
N PRO A 407 -14.06 -17.23 12.25
CA PRO A 407 -13.22 -18.32 11.76
C PRO A 407 -12.80 -19.31 12.84
N ILE A 408 -12.67 -18.93 14.10
CA ILE A 408 -12.34 -19.87 15.19
C ILE A 408 -13.39 -20.98 15.28
N TYR A 409 -14.66 -20.60 15.18
CA TYR A 409 -15.77 -21.55 15.18
C TYR A 409 -15.93 -22.25 13.82
N LEU A 410 -15.85 -21.50 12.71
CA LEU A 410 -16.09 -22.03 11.37
C LEU A 410 -15.05 -23.07 10.93
N THR A 411 -13.82 -22.96 11.40
CA THR A 411 -12.75 -23.92 11.05
C THR A 411 -12.86 -25.23 11.83
N ASN A 412 -13.56 -25.24 12.97
CA ASN A 412 -13.62 -26.43 13.83
C ASN A 412 -14.93 -26.49 14.62
N ILE A 413 -16.05 -26.79 13.94
CA ILE A 413 -17.34 -26.94 14.56
C ILE A 413 -17.35 -28.24 15.38
N SER A 414 -17.52 -28.13 16.69
CA SER A 414 -17.61 -29.27 17.63
C SER A 414 -16.44 -30.27 17.53
N GLY A 415 -15.28 -29.84 17.06
CA GLY A 415 -14.06 -30.66 16.94
C GLY A 415 -14.06 -31.64 15.75
N THR A 416 -15.11 -31.70 14.92
CA THR A 416 -15.24 -32.73 13.89
C THR A 416 -15.60 -32.23 12.50
N HIS A 417 -16.19 -31.04 12.39
CA HIS A 417 -16.73 -30.54 11.13
C HIS A 417 -16.24 -29.14 10.81
N ILE A 418 -16.28 -28.82 9.52
CA ILE A 418 -16.01 -27.49 8.97
C ILE A 418 -17.34 -26.88 8.51
N ALA A 419 -17.47 -25.57 8.66
CA ALA A 419 -18.66 -24.84 8.22
C ALA A 419 -18.85 -24.91 6.69
N SER A 420 -20.07 -24.65 6.25
CA SER A 420 -20.41 -24.56 4.82
C SER A 420 -19.77 -23.36 4.12
N GLU A 421 -19.62 -23.43 2.80
CA GLU A 421 -19.08 -22.34 1.96
C GLU A 421 -19.78 -20.99 2.21
N PRO A 422 -21.13 -20.89 2.29
CA PRO A 422 -21.82 -19.62 2.58
C PRO A 422 -21.43 -19.00 3.92
N ALA A 423 -21.12 -19.80 4.93
CA ALA A 423 -20.70 -19.29 6.25
C ALA A 423 -19.33 -18.63 6.18
N PHE A 424 -18.37 -19.23 5.46
CA PHE A 424 -17.07 -18.61 5.21
C PHE A 424 -17.19 -17.35 4.34
N ILE A 425 -18.01 -17.37 3.29
CA ILE A 425 -18.29 -16.20 2.45
C ILE A 425 -18.85 -15.06 3.31
N THR A 426 -19.81 -15.33 4.19
CA THR A 426 -20.40 -14.33 5.08
C THR A 426 -19.36 -13.73 6.03
N SER A 427 -18.55 -14.58 6.68
CA SER A 427 -17.47 -14.14 7.57
C SER A 427 -16.46 -13.27 6.84
N LYS A 428 -16.01 -13.69 5.66
CA LYS A 428 -15.05 -12.95 4.83
C LYS A 428 -15.63 -11.65 4.27
N SER A 429 -16.91 -11.64 3.90
CA SER A 429 -17.60 -10.42 3.47
C SER A 429 -17.72 -9.42 4.60
N LEU A 430 -18.07 -9.87 5.80
CA LEU A 430 -18.14 -9.01 6.99
C LEU A 430 -16.77 -8.37 7.30
N LEU A 431 -15.69 -9.17 7.22
CA LEU A 431 -14.31 -8.69 7.38
C LEU A 431 -13.97 -7.65 6.30
N GLY A 432 -14.33 -7.91 5.05
CA GLY A 432 -14.12 -7.00 3.92
C GLY A 432 -14.79 -5.64 4.16
N VAL A 433 -16.09 -5.63 4.47
CA VAL A 433 -16.82 -4.38 4.78
C VAL A 433 -16.18 -3.64 5.94
N GLY A 434 -15.89 -4.34 7.05
CA GLY A 434 -15.26 -3.73 8.23
C GLY A 434 -13.92 -3.07 7.90
N ARG A 435 -13.08 -3.73 7.10
CA ARG A 435 -11.81 -3.17 6.63
C ARG A 435 -12.02 -1.95 5.73
N GLY A 436 -12.99 -1.99 4.82
CA GLY A 436 -13.33 -0.85 3.97
C GLY A 436 -13.68 0.39 4.80
N PHE A 437 -14.55 0.23 5.80
CA PHE A 437 -14.91 1.33 6.72
C PHE A 437 -13.72 1.83 7.54
N ALA A 438 -12.96 0.94 8.17
CA ALA A 438 -11.86 1.33 9.05
C ALA A 438 -10.72 1.99 8.28
N GLN A 439 -10.24 1.38 7.19
CA GLN A 439 -9.06 1.86 6.47
C GLN A 439 -9.31 3.20 5.77
N VAL A 440 -10.46 3.37 5.08
CA VAL A 440 -10.80 4.63 4.42
C VAL A 440 -10.95 5.76 5.45
N SER A 441 -11.67 5.50 6.55
CA SER A 441 -11.88 6.52 7.58
C SER A 441 -10.59 6.89 8.31
N LEU A 442 -9.70 5.92 8.60
CA LEU A 442 -8.38 6.18 9.20
C LEU A 442 -7.50 7.01 8.27
N GLN A 443 -7.49 6.70 6.96
CA GLN A 443 -6.72 7.45 5.98
C GLN A 443 -7.21 8.90 5.86
N VAL A 444 -8.52 9.10 5.74
CA VAL A 444 -9.11 10.44 5.67
C VAL A 444 -8.87 11.22 6.97
N SER A 445 -9.00 10.56 8.13
CA SER A 445 -8.72 11.17 9.44
C SER A 445 -7.27 11.62 9.57
N LEU A 446 -6.32 10.79 9.12
CA LEU A 446 -4.89 11.10 9.11
C LEU A 446 -4.61 12.32 8.22
N GLN A 447 -5.15 12.33 7.00
CA GLN A 447 -4.94 13.43 6.06
C GLN A 447 -5.60 14.73 6.49
N ALA A 448 -6.71 14.67 7.24
CA ALA A 448 -7.43 15.85 7.70
C ALA A 448 -6.65 16.67 8.74
N VAL A 449 -5.86 16.03 9.59
CA VAL A 449 -5.06 16.69 10.63
C VAL A 449 -3.70 17.20 10.12
N MET A 450 -3.31 16.85 8.88
CA MET A 450 -2.04 17.23 8.30
C MET A 450 -2.13 18.54 7.54
N GLU A 451 -1.05 19.30 7.59
CA GLU A 451 -0.85 20.43 6.69
C GLU A 451 -0.79 19.96 5.24
N TYR A 452 -1.21 20.84 4.32
CA TYR A 452 -1.33 20.47 2.90
C TYR A 452 -0.06 19.83 2.31
N GLU A 453 1.10 20.38 2.61
CA GLU A 453 2.40 19.91 2.11
C GLU A 453 2.78 18.54 2.65
N GLN A 454 2.30 18.21 3.84
CA GLN A 454 2.60 16.96 4.54
C GLN A 454 1.64 15.82 4.17
N VAL A 455 0.49 16.11 3.52
CA VAL A 455 -0.53 15.10 3.16
C VAL A 455 0.07 13.98 2.32
N ALA A 456 0.92 14.31 1.35
CA ALA A 456 1.56 13.34 0.47
C ALA A 456 2.43 12.35 1.25
N ILE A 457 3.29 12.87 2.14
CA ILE A 457 4.20 12.05 2.96
C ILE A 457 3.42 11.27 4.01
N ALA A 458 2.43 11.88 4.66
CA ALA A 458 1.58 11.19 5.62
C ALA A 458 0.80 10.03 4.97
N THR A 459 0.29 10.22 3.75
CA THR A 459 -0.34 9.16 2.96
C THR A 459 0.64 8.04 2.63
N ALA A 460 1.87 8.38 2.26
CA ALA A 460 2.91 7.41 1.97
C ALA A 460 3.27 6.57 3.21
N VAL A 461 3.42 7.20 4.38
CA VAL A 461 3.68 6.51 5.65
C VAL A 461 2.50 5.59 6.01
N TYR A 462 1.26 6.02 5.78
CA TYR A 462 0.07 5.20 5.99
C TYR A 462 0.09 3.95 5.09
N LEU A 463 0.35 4.10 3.78
CA LEU A 463 0.42 2.97 2.84
C LEU A 463 1.60 2.03 3.16
N SER A 464 2.76 2.58 3.54
CA SER A 464 3.89 1.77 4.03
C SER A 464 3.52 0.97 5.29
N SER A 465 2.72 1.56 6.18
CA SER A 465 2.22 0.90 7.39
C SER A 465 1.28 -0.27 7.05
N VAL A 466 0.42 -0.15 6.03
CA VAL A 466 -0.38 -1.27 5.49
C VAL A 466 0.53 -2.41 5.05
N GLY A 467 1.54 -2.10 4.24
CA GLY A 467 2.52 -3.07 3.74
C GLY A 467 3.30 -3.77 4.86
N LEU A 468 3.75 -2.99 5.85
CA LEU A 468 4.47 -3.51 7.02
C LEU A 468 3.61 -4.49 7.81
N GLY A 469 2.36 -4.12 8.13
CA GLY A 469 1.43 -5.00 8.83
C GLY A 469 1.17 -6.29 8.05
N SER A 470 0.97 -6.20 6.74
CA SER A 470 0.75 -7.36 5.87
C SER A 470 1.95 -8.31 5.87
N ASN A 471 3.17 -7.79 5.69
CA ASN A 471 4.38 -8.61 5.68
C ASN A 471 4.65 -9.27 7.04
N LEU A 472 4.45 -8.56 8.14
CA LEU A 472 4.55 -9.15 9.48
C LEU A 472 3.52 -10.28 9.66
N GLY A 473 2.28 -10.07 9.22
CA GLY A 473 1.23 -11.09 9.30
C GLY A 473 1.55 -12.34 8.48
N VAL A 474 1.99 -12.19 7.23
CA VAL A 474 2.40 -13.32 6.36
C VAL A 474 3.58 -14.08 6.99
N THR A 475 4.55 -13.38 7.56
CA THR A 475 5.72 -13.98 8.21
C THR A 475 5.30 -14.81 9.43
N ILE A 476 4.43 -14.28 10.29
CA ILE A 476 3.89 -14.99 11.46
C ILE A 476 3.07 -16.21 11.01
N SER A 477 2.21 -16.03 10.01
CA SER A 477 1.41 -17.10 9.42
C SER A 477 2.28 -18.25 8.91
N GLY A 478 3.31 -17.93 8.13
CA GLY A 478 4.28 -18.90 7.62
C GLY A 478 5.05 -19.61 8.73
N ALA A 479 5.48 -18.89 9.75
CA ALA A 479 6.18 -19.47 10.90
C ALA A 479 5.31 -20.49 11.66
N ILE A 480 4.05 -20.15 11.92
CA ILE A 480 3.10 -21.04 12.59
C ILE A 480 2.78 -22.26 11.71
N TRP A 481 2.41 -22.04 10.45
CA TRP A 481 2.03 -23.11 9.52
C TRP A 481 3.16 -24.11 9.30
N ASN A 482 4.35 -23.61 8.98
CA ASN A 482 5.51 -24.43 8.66
C ASN A 482 6.11 -25.15 9.91
N SER A 483 5.77 -24.72 11.12
CA SER A 483 6.20 -25.38 12.33
C SER A 483 5.17 -26.39 12.88
N LEU A 484 3.89 -26.05 12.86
CA LEU A 484 2.86 -26.87 13.47
C LEU A 484 2.36 -28.00 12.57
N LEU A 485 2.04 -27.69 11.30
CA LEU A 485 1.45 -28.67 10.40
C LEU A 485 2.37 -29.88 10.13
N PRO A 486 3.67 -29.70 9.77
CA PRO A 486 4.55 -30.83 9.57
C PRO A 486 4.74 -31.69 10.81
N ARG A 487 4.86 -31.07 12.00
CA ARG A 487 5.02 -31.81 13.26
C ARG A 487 3.81 -32.71 13.53
N LYS A 488 2.60 -32.22 13.29
CA LYS A 488 1.37 -32.99 13.47
C LYS A 488 1.27 -34.12 12.44
N LEU A 489 1.55 -33.84 11.17
CA LEU A 489 1.52 -34.86 10.12
C LEU A 489 2.57 -35.96 10.36
N VAL A 490 3.79 -35.59 10.72
CA VAL A 490 4.86 -36.55 11.04
C VAL A 490 4.50 -37.42 12.26
N ALA A 491 3.81 -36.86 13.25
CA ALA A 491 3.36 -37.62 14.42
C ALA A 491 2.35 -38.74 14.07
N PHE A 492 1.54 -38.55 13.00
CA PHE A 492 0.56 -39.56 12.55
C PHE A 492 1.10 -40.49 11.47
N PHE A 493 1.88 -39.97 10.50
CA PHE A 493 2.27 -40.70 9.28
C PHE A 493 3.74 -41.10 9.25
N GLY A 494 4.54 -40.71 10.24
CA GLY A 494 6.00 -40.84 10.21
C GLY A 494 6.68 -39.76 9.37
N GLU A 495 8.00 -39.78 9.36
CA GLU A 495 8.79 -38.66 8.83
C GLU A 495 8.69 -38.53 7.30
N GLU A 496 8.68 -39.66 6.59
CA GLU A 496 8.69 -39.68 5.12
C GLU A 496 7.32 -39.26 4.55
N ASP A 497 6.24 -39.92 4.95
CA ASP A 497 4.90 -39.67 4.41
C ASP A 497 4.32 -38.35 4.94
N GLY A 498 4.57 -38.01 6.22
CA GLY A 498 4.15 -36.73 6.77
C GLY A 498 4.77 -35.54 6.04
N ARG A 499 6.03 -35.64 5.61
CA ARG A 499 6.68 -34.60 4.79
C ARG A 499 6.18 -34.56 3.35
N LYS A 500 5.85 -35.69 2.74
CA LYS A 500 5.23 -35.76 1.41
C LYS A 500 3.87 -35.08 1.40
N ILE A 501 3.04 -35.38 2.39
CA ILE A 501 1.69 -34.79 2.56
C ILE A 501 1.79 -33.27 2.76
N PHE A 502 2.73 -32.81 3.61
CA PHE A 502 2.97 -31.39 3.82
C PHE A 502 3.42 -30.67 2.54
N GLY A 503 4.26 -31.31 1.73
CA GLY A 503 4.86 -30.75 0.53
C GLY A 503 3.87 -30.54 -0.64
N SER A 504 2.73 -31.25 -0.64
CA SER A 504 1.81 -31.22 -1.78
C SER A 504 0.34 -31.39 -1.33
N ILE A 505 -0.45 -30.35 -1.65
CA ILE A 505 -1.93 -30.42 -1.47
C ILE A 505 -2.54 -31.56 -2.31
N VAL A 506 -1.97 -31.88 -3.45
CA VAL A 506 -2.44 -32.96 -4.32
C VAL A 506 -2.30 -34.29 -3.61
N VAL A 507 -1.12 -34.59 -3.05
CA VAL A 507 -0.87 -35.80 -2.25
C VAL A 507 -1.82 -35.87 -1.05
N ALA A 508 -2.01 -34.75 -0.32
CA ALA A 508 -2.95 -34.71 0.79
C ALA A 508 -4.41 -35.04 0.37
N ARG A 509 -4.79 -34.77 -0.88
CA ARG A 509 -6.14 -34.99 -1.42
C ARG A 509 -6.33 -36.37 -2.07
N GLU A 510 -5.25 -37.11 -2.34
CA GLU A 510 -5.31 -38.48 -2.91
C GLU A 510 -5.88 -39.49 -1.92
N TYR A 511 -5.76 -39.23 -0.62
CA TYR A 511 -6.36 -40.09 0.40
C TYR A 511 -7.89 -40.06 0.32
N GLU A 512 -8.52 -41.22 0.40
CA GLU A 512 -9.97 -41.38 0.26
C GLU A 512 -10.71 -40.67 1.40
N VAL A 513 -11.72 -39.89 1.06
CA VAL A 513 -12.52 -39.14 2.02
C VAL A 513 -13.27 -40.11 2.94
N GLY A 514 -13.10 -39.92 4.25
CA GLY A 514 -13.67 -40.81 5.28
C GLY A 514 -12.71 -41.90 5.75
N SER A 515 -11.56 -42.12 5.13
CA SER A 515 -10.52 -42.99 5.65
C SER A 515 -9.93 -42.44 6.95
N ALA A 516 -9.34 -43.31 7.77
CA ALA A 516 -8.69 -42.91 9.03
C ALA A 516 -7.52 -41.95 8.76
N GLU A 517 -6.77 -42.22 7.71
CA GLU A 517 -5.66 -41.40 7.27
C GLU A 517 -6.12 -40.00 6.82
N ARG A 518 -7.19 -39.94 6.02
CA ARG A 518 -7.75 -38.67 5.56
C ARG A 518 -8.28 -37.84 6.73
N ASN A 519 -9.00 -38.45 7.65
CA ASN A 519 -9.51 -37.77 8.84
C ASN A 519 -8.37 -37.20 9.71
N ALA A 520 -7.23 -37.91 9.82
CA ALA A 520 -6.05 -37.40 10.52
C ALA A 520 -5.42 -36.21 9.81
N ILE A 521 -5.35 -36.22 8.46
CA ILE A 521 -4.88 -35.07 7.66
C ILE A 521 -5.80 -33.86 7.90
N ASP A 522 -7.10 -34.05 7.75
CA ASP A 522 -8.10 -33.00 7.93
C ASP A 522 -8.02 -32.38 9.33
N GLU A 523 -7.84 -33.19 10.37
CA GLU A 523 -7.66 -32.72 11.74
C GLU A 523 -6.39 -31.88 11.92
N CYS A 524 -5.27 -32.32 11.36
CA CYS A 524 -4.00 -31.56 11.39
C CYS A 524 -4.16 -30.17 10.75
N TYR A 525 -4.84 -30.10 9.59
CA TYR A 525 -5.12 -28.85 8.89
C TYR A 525 -6.09 -27.97 9.68
N ARG A 526 -7.18 -28.51 10.24
CA ARG A 526 -8.16 -27.79 11.06
C ARG A 526 -7.51 -27.11 12.26
N GLN A 527 -6.79 -27.89 13.07
CA GLN A 527 -6.13 -27.38 14.28
C GLN A 527 -5.09 -26.31 13.96
N THR A 528 -4.35 -26.47 12.87
CA THR A 528 -3.36 -25.49 12.45
C THR A 528 -4.03 -24.19 11.99
N GLN A 529 -5.08 -24.29 11.18
CA GLN A 529 -5.82 -23.11 10.71
C GLN A 529 -6.56 -22.41 11.86
N GLN A 530 -7.09 -23.17 12.83
CA GLN A 530 -7.71 -22.62 14.04
C GLN A 530 -6.70 -21.82 14.88
N THR A 531 -5.45 -22.30 14.99
CA THR A 531 -4.38 -21.56 15.67
C THR A 531 -4.09 -20.22 14.98
N LEU A 532 -4.10 -20.19 13.63
CA LEU A 532 -3.97 -18.94 12.87
C LEU A 532 -5.17 -18.01 13.09
N ALA A 533 -6.38 -18.55 13.17
CA ALA A 533 -7.58 -17.76 13.47
C ALA A 533 -7.50 -17.12 14.86
N ILE A 534 -7.07 -17.88 15.89
CA ILE A 534 -6.84 -17.35 17.24
C ILE A 534 -5.81 -16.24 17.23
N GLY A 535 -4.66 -16.43 16.54
CA GLY A 535 -3.64 -15.41 16.39
C GLY A 535 -4.17 -14.13 15.73
N SER A 536 -4.99 -14.26 14.69
CA SER A 536 -5.66 -13.14 14.00
C SER A 536 -6.56 -12.34 14.96
N VAL A 537 -7.37 -13.03 15.78
CA VAL A 537 -8.26 -12.39 16.77
C VAL A 537 -7.48 -11.69 17.87
N CYS A 538 -6.44 -12.32 18.42
CA CYS A 538 -5.58 -11.72 19.44
C CYS A 538 -5.00 -10.39 18.95
N VAL A 539 -4.53 -10.36 17.72
CA VAL A 539 -4.01 -9.13 17.09
C VAL A 539 -5.13 -8.11 16.88
N SER A 540 -6.30 -8.53 16.35
CA SER A 540 -7.43 -7.60 16.15
C SER A 540 -7.96 -7.03 17.47
N GLY A 541 -7.82 -7.71 18.59
CA GLY A 541 -8.20 -7.21 19.92
C GLY A 541 -7.47 -5.90 20.30
N VAL A 542 -6.25 -5.69 19.81
CA VAL A 542 -5.48 -4.45 20.02
C VAL A 542 -6.20 -3.24 19.42
N LEU A 543 -7.01 -3.45 18.35
CA LEU A 543 -7.77 -2.37 17.71
C LEU A 543 -8.75 -1.68 18.65
N LEU A 544 -9.30 -2.39 19.66
CA LEU A 544 -10.19 -1.78 20.65
C LEU A 544 -9.53 -0.64 21.40
N VAL A 545 -8.27 -0.85 21.81
CA VAL A 545 -7.50 0.17 22.51
C VAL A 545 -7.13 1.32 21.57
N LEU A 546 -6.65 0.99 20.36
CA LEU A 546 -6.25 1.98 19.37
C LEU A 546 -7.41 2.89 18.96
N VAL A 547 -8.59 2.32 18.70
CA VAL A 547 -9.78 3.10 18.31
C VAL A 547 -10.29 4.01 19.42
N TYR A 548 -10.21 3.56 20.66
CA TYR A 548 -10.52 4.42 21.81
C TYR A 548 -9.63 5.67 21.82
N LEU A 549 -8.36 5.52 21.49
CA LEU A 549 -7.35 6.58 21.46
C LEU A 549 -7.48 7.51 20.23
N VAL A 550 -8.18 7.11 19.16
CA VAL A 550 -8.39 7.95 17.95
C VAL A 550 -9.19 9.19 18.33
N ARG A 551 -8.68 10.37 17.94
CA ARG A 551 -9.42 11.63 18.06
C ARG A 551 -10.47 11.72 16.95
N ASN A 552 -11.68 12.16 17.31
CA ASN A 552 -12.69 12.44 16.31
C ASN A 552 -12.31 13.69 15.51
N VAL A 553 -12.32 13.59 14.19
CA VAL A 553 -12.08 14.70 13.27
C VAL A 553 -13.39 15.03 12.56
N LYS A 554 -13.80 16.31 12.66
CA LYS A 554 -14.95 16.87 11.94
C LYS A 554 -14.45 17.40 10.60
N LEU A 555 -14.83 16.72 9.50
CA LEU A 555 -14.29 17.00 8.18
C LEU A 555 -14.72 18.36 7.62
N ASP A 556 -15.95 18.78 7.90
CA ASP A 556 -16.45 20.10 7.49
C ASP A 556 -15.73 21.24 8.20
N ALA A 557 -15.53 21.15 9.49
CA ALA A 557 -14.81 22.16 10.27
C ALA A 557 -13.33 22.29 9.83
N GLU A 558 -12.68 21.16 9.48
CA GLU A 558 -11.31 21.21 8.96
C GLU A 558 -11.25 21.73 7.50
N ASP A 559 -12.27 21.45 6.67
CA ASP A 559 -12.37 22.04 5.33
C ASP A 559 -12.60 23.58 5.42
N GLU A 560 -13.48 24.04 6.31
CA GLU A 560 -13.72 25.47 6.55
C GLU A 560 -12.46 26.19 7.06
N LYS A 561 -11.76 25.57 8.02
CA LYS A 561 -10.49 26.10 8.54
C LYS A 561 -9.43 26.23 7.45
N ARG A 562 -9.31 25.23 6.57
CA ARG A 562 -8.35 25.28 5.45
C ARG A 562 -8.73 26.36 4.42
N ALA A 563 -10.02 26.50 4.13
CA ALA A 563 -10.50 27.54 3.22
C ALA A 563 -10.23 28.94 3.80
N ALA A 564 -10.51 29.18 5.09
CA ALA A 564 -10.22 30.45 5.75
C ALA A 564 -8.72 30.80 5.75
N GLN A 565 -7.86 29.81 6.04
CA GLN A 565 -6.40 30.01 5.96
C GLN A 565 -5.92 30.36 4.55
N ALA A 566 -6.48 29.72 3.51
CA ALA A 566 -6.14 30.01 2.12
C ALA A 566 -6.61 31.41 1.69
N ASP A 567 -7.78 31.85 2.14
CA ASP A 567 -8.31 33.19 1.85
C ASP A 567 -7.48 34.29 2.56
N GLU A 568 -7.03 34.04 3.80
CA GLU A 568 -6.10 34.94 4.51
C GLU A 568 -4.75 35.07 3.79
N GLU A 569 -4.19 33.95 3.32
CA GLU A 569 -2.94 33.92 2.56
C GLU A 569 -3.08 34.64 1.22
N LEU A 570 -4.21 34.47 0.53
CA LEU A 570 -4.49 35.15 -0.72
C LEU A 570 -4.61 36.66 -0.53
N ALA A 571 -5.33 37.09 0.50
CA ALA A 571 -5.50 38.51 0.85
C ALA A 571 -4.16 39.16 1.19
N TRP A 572 -3.29 38.45 1.92
CA TRP A 572 -1.94 38.91 2.24
C TRP A 572 -1.05 39.02 0.99
N ALA A 573 -1.10 38.03 0.09
CA ALA A 573 -0.36 38.03 -1.17
C ALA A 573 -0.78 39.18 -2.10
N ILE A 574 -2.08 39.51 -2.15
CA ILE A 574 -2.60 40.65 -2.92
C ILE A 574 -2.07 41.96 -2.33
N LYS A 575 -2.15 42.15 -1.00
CA LYS A 575 -1.60 43.37 -0.35
C LYS A 575 -0.12 43.56 -0.58
N GLN A 576 0.66 42.50 -0.58
CA GLN A 576 2.10 42.60 -0.88
C GLN A 576 2.37 42.98 -2.33
N LYS A 577 1.57 42.46 -3.26
CA LYS A 577 1.69 42.82 -4.68
C LYS A 577 1.37 44.30 -4.91
N GLU A 578 0.30 44.78 -4.32
CA GLU A 578 -0.08 46.21 -4.34
C GLU A 578 0.99 47.08 -3.72
N ALA A 579 1.54 46.68 -2.55
CA ALA A 579 2.66 47.42 -1.92
C ALA A 579 3.95 47.43 -2.73
N LYS A 580 4.21 46.41 -3.55
CA LYS A 580 5.37 46.40 -4.48
C LYS A 580 5.11 47.22 -5.73
N GLU A 581 3.88 47.29 -6.20
CA GLU A 581 3.49 48.15 -7.34
C GLU A 581 3.48 49.65 -6.95
N ASP A 582 3.15 49.95 -5.70
CA ASP A 582 3.14 51.33 -5.14
C ASP A 582 4.50 51.79 -4.61
N ALA A 583 5.51 50.94 -4.55
CA ALA A 583 6.87 51.32 -4.13
C ALA A 583 7.48 52.24 -5.19
N PRO A 584 7.95 53.49 -4.84
CA PRO A 584 8.53 54.39 -5.81
C PRO A 584 9.76 53.75 -6.45
N ILE A 585 9.81 53.77 -7.78
CA ILE A 585 10.97 53.35 -8.56
C ILE A 585 12.11 54.30 -8.14
N GLU A 586 12.93 53.91 -7.19
CA GLU A 586 14.23 54.57 -6.98
C GLU A 586 15.06 54.37 -8.24
N LEU A 587 15.10 55.42 -9.08
CA LEU A 587 15.96 55.53 -10.23
C LEU A 587 17.40 55.28 -9.75
N GLU A 588 18.01 54.20 -10.19
CA GLU A 588 19.45 53.99 -10.17
C GLU A 588 20.13 55.05 -11.04
N GLU A 589 20.12 56.31 -10.58
CA GLU A 589 21.06 57.36 -11.04
C GLU A 589 22.25 57.36 -10.10
N GLY A 590 23.32 56.73 -10.50
CA GLY A 590 24.58 56.96 -9.84
C GLY A 590 25.58 55.82 -9.84
N ARG A 591 26.06 55.43 -11.02
CA ARG A 591 27.46 54.99 -11.22
C ARG A 591 27.83 55.10 -12.70
N ARG A 592 28.33 56.24 -13.08
CA ARG A 592 29.31 56.39 -14.17
C ARG A 592 30.69 56.39 -13.57
#